data_cf09c402d0fc3207dd60a873c5258913
#
_entry.id   cf09c402d0fc3207dd60a873c5258913
#
_cell.length_a   1.000
_cell.length_b   1.000
_cell.length_c   1.000
_cell.angle_alpha   90.00
_cell.angle_beta   90.00
_cell.angle_gamma   90.00
#
_symmetry.space_group_name_H-M   'P 1'
#
loop_
_entity.id
_entity.type
_entity.pdbx_description
1 polymer ?
#
loop_
_entity_poly.entity_id
_entity_poly.type
_entity_poly.pdbx_seq_one_letter_code
_entity_poly.pdbx_strand_id
1 'polypeptide(L)'
;YARRYPDQQPADGQRIPALREVITLLKDRNKEAVELWREIKTSPEKPGSTSSPQEVAEAVVQLLKSEAATNPVRLLSFDWRALTYCLDTHSDMPLIFLSTAGGKTNNLQQGQPGASPWLAGVDIDDYGGSVPRAIQSLGGRFWGPYFKSLTSDQVQEAHGLGIQVFPWTVDDIDDMRRLIDMGVDCIITNRPDRLLALIKRR
;
A
#
# COMPACT_ATOMS: atom_id res chain seq x y z
N TYR A 1 15.62 -18.61 6.68
CA TYR A 1 14.66 -17.65 7.24
C TYR A 1 15.20 -17.00 8.51
N ALA A 2 15.64 -17.77 9.50
CA ALA A 2 16.19 -17.30 10.78
C ALA A 2 17.35 -16.30 10.66
N ARG A 3 18.24 -16.46 9.66
CA ARG A 3 19.32 -15.49 9.41
C ARG A 3 18.84 -14.09 9.02
N ARG A 4 17.69 -14.02 8.34
CA ARG A 4 17.09 -12.74 7.89
C ARG A 4 16.23 -12.10 8.98
N TYR A 5 15.67 -12.92 9.87
CA TYR A 5 14.75 -12.47 10.93
C TYR A 5 15.15 -13.11 12.27
N PRO A 6 16.27 -12.67 12.87
CA PRO A 6 16.83 -13.31 14.06
C PRO A 6 15.94 -13.18 15.31
N ASP A 7 15.09 -12.17 15.35
CA ASP A 7 14.19 -11.91 16.49
C ASP A 7 12.87 -12.68 16.39
N GLN A 8 12.64 -13.41 15.28
CA GLN A 8 11.39 -14.13 15.08
C GLN A 8 11.43 -15.48 15.81
N GLN A 9 10.39 -15.76 16.57
CA GLN A 9 10.16 -17.06 17.18
C GLN A 9 9.28 -17.91 16.24
N PRO A 10 9.79 -19.04 15.71
CA PRO A 10 8.98 -19.96 14.93
C PRO A 10 7.84 -20.55 15.76
N ALA A 11 6.69 -20.74 15.14
CA ALA A 11 5.55 -21.41 15.75
C ALA A 11 5.02 -22.47 14.77
N ASP A 12 5.28 -23.74 15.07
CA ASP A 12 4.88 -24.85 14.23
C ASP A 12 3.35 -24.99 14.18
N GLY A 13 2.83 -25.45 13.05
CA GLY A 13 1.40 -25.63 12.84
C GLY A 13 0.61 -24.34 12.57
N GLN A 14 1.26 -23.18 12.55
CA GLN A 14 0.60 -21.92 12.19
C GLN A 14 0.35 -21.85 10.68
N ARG A 15 -0.81 -21.33 10.30
CA ARG A 15 -1.22 -21.06 8.92
C ARG A 15 -1.41 -19.57 8.69
N ILE A 16 -1.41 -19.17 7.43
CA ILE A 16 -1.78 -17.80 7.06
C ILE A 16 -3.26 -17.59 7.44
N PRO A 17 -3.58 -16.59 8.28
CA PRO A 17 -4.96 -16.36 8.70
C PRO A 17 -5.81 -15.84 7.53
N ALA A 18 -7.08 -16.22 7.49
CA ALA A 18 -8.05 -15.60 6.61
C ALA A 18 -8.40 -14.18 7.11
N LEU A 19 -8.81 -13.28 6.20
CA LEU A 19 -9.18 -11.91 6.58
C LEU A 19 -10.29 -11.88 7.64
N ARG A 20 -11.27 -12.78 7.56
CA ARG A 20 -12.33 -12.95 8.57
C ARG A 20 -11.76 -13.19 9.97
N GLU A 21 -10.73 -14.03 10.09
CA GLU A 21 -10.12 -14.35 11.39
C GLU A 21 -9.41 -13.13 11.99
N VAL A 22 -8.81 -12.28 11.14
CA VAL A 22 -8.19 -11.03 11.59
C VAL A 22 -9.25 -10.05 12.10
N ILE A 23 -10.37 -9.91 11.39
CA ILE A 23 -11.49 -9.04 11.82
C ILE A 23 -12.05 -9.53 13.15
N THR A 24 -12.30 -10.84 13.28
CA THR A 24 -12.78 -11.45 14.53
C THR A 24 -11.81 -11.19 15.67
N LEU A 25 -10.50 -11.41 15.45
CA LEU A 25 -9.48 -11.17 16.47
C LEU A 25 -9.49 -9.72 16.98
N LEU A 26 -9.67 -8.73 16.10
CA LEU A 26 -9.71 -7.32 16.50
C LEU A 26 -10.97 -7.02 17.32
N LYS A 27 -12.13 -7.56 16.95
CA LYS A 27 -13.37 -7.46 17.74
C LYS A 27 -13.20 -8.09 19.12
N ASP A 28 -12.71 -9.32 19.19
CA ASP A 28 -12.50 -10.04 20.46
C ASP A 28 -11.52 -9.34 21.40
N ARG A 29 -10.64 -8.52 20.87
CA ARG A 29 -9.64 -7.74 21.61
C ARG A 29 -10.07 -6.29 21.86
N ASN A 30 -11.28 -5.89 21.49
CA ASN A 30 -11.80 -4.51 21.57
C ASN A 30 -10.81 -3.51 20.93
N LYS A 31 -10.38 -3.82 19.68
CA LYS A 31 -9.38 -3.05 18.92
C LYS A 31 -10.00 -2.40 17.68
N GLU A 32 -11.20 -1.87 17.79
CA GLU A 32 -11.93 -1.21 16.71
C GLU A 32 -11.22 0.03 16.16
N ALA A 33 -10.38 0.67 16.97
CA ALA A 33 -9.57 1.83 16.54
C ALA A 33 -8.35 1.45 15.68
N VAL A 34 -8.00 0.14 15.58
CA VAL A 34 -6.90 -0.30 14.73
C VAL A 34 -7.32 -0.26 13.27
N GLU A 35 -6.63 0.52 12.46
CA GLU A 35 -6.88 0.59 11.02
C GLU A 35 -6.33 -0.65 10.30
N LEU A 36 -7.14 -1.24 9.42
CA LEU A 36 -6.80 -2.42 8.64
C LEU A 36 -6.32 -2.03 7.23
N TRP A 37 -5.05 -2.22 6.96
CA TRP A 37 -4.49 -2.02 5.62
C TRP A 37 -4.41 -3.35 4.87
N ARG A 38 -5.14 -3.46 3.75
CA ARG A 38 -5.30 -4.70 2.98
C ARG A 38 -4.69 -4.55 1.61
N GLU A 39 -3.60 -5.28 1.36
CA GLU A 39 -2.99 -5.31 0.03
C GLU A 39 -3.68 -6.34 -0.86
N ILE A 40 -4.22 -5.86 -1.99
CA ILE A 40 -4.72 -6.71 -3.07
C ILE A 40 -3.55 -7.06 -3.98
N LYS A 41 -3.28 -8.37 -4.10
CA LYS A 41 -2.19 -8.89 -4.92
C LYS A 41 -2.74 -9.61 -6.14
N THR A 42 -2.80 -8.90 -7.24
CA THR A 42 -3.05 -9.43 -8.59
C THR A 42 -1.88 -9.06 -9.50
N SER A 43 -1.77 -9.69 -10.66
CA SER A 43 -0.69 -9.40 -11.60
C SER A 43 -1.17 -9.42 -13.04
N PRO A 44 -1.01 -8.30 -13.77
CA PRO A 44 -1.29 -8.29 -15.22
C PRO A 44 -0.33 -9.17 -16.04
N GLU A 45 0.86 -9.43 -15.52
CA GLU A 45 1.87 -10.29 -16.16
C GLU A 45 1.54 -11.78 -16.04
N LYS A 46 0.67 -12.14 -15.07
CA LYS A 46 0.25 -13.51 -14.78
C LYS A 46 -1.27 -13.59 -14.60
N PRO A 47 -2.06 -13.27 -15.60
CA PRO A 47 -3.52 -13.10 -15.46
C PRO A 47 -4.26 -14.37 -15.03
N GLY A 48 -3.67 -15.55 -15.17
CA GLY A 48 -4.29 -16.81 -14.69
C GLY A 48 -3.86 -17.25 -13.28
N SER A 49 -3.02 -16.48 -12.59
CA SER A 49 -2.52 -16.87 -11.26
C SER A 49 -3.43 -16.48 -10.09
N THR A 50 -4.36 -15.56 -10.31
CA THR A 50 -5.36 -15.10 -9.36
C THR A 50 -6.69 -14.85 -10.08
N SER A 51 -7.77 -14.61 -9.33
CA SER A 51 -8.97 -13.97 -9.87
C SER A 51 -8.65 -12.58 -10.41
N SER A 52 -9.55 -12.00 -11.20
CA SER A 52 -9.37 -10.64 -11.72
C SER A 52 -9.22 -9.59 -10.60
N PRO A 53 -8.56 -8.46 -10.87
CA PRO A 53 -8.44 -7.37 -9.88
C PRO A 53 -9.78 -6.93 -9.30
N GLN A 54 -10.81 -6.86 -10.15
CA GLN A 54 -12.17 -6.48 -9.79
C GLN A 54 -12.83 -7.49 -8.86
N GLU A 55 -12.75 -8.80 -9.20
CA GLU A 55 -13.29 -9.87 -8.37
C GLU A 55 -12.66 -9.92 -6.99
N VAL A 56 -11.33 -9.76 -6.90
CA VAL A 56 -10.62 -9.75 -5.62
C VAL A 56 -11.01 -8.51 -4.80
N ALA A 57 -11.08 -7.33 -5.43
CA ALA A 57 -11.49 -6.10 -4.76
C ALA A 57 -12.90 -6.21 -4.21
N GLU A 58 -13.85 -6.67 -5.03
CA GLU A 58 -15.25 -6.86 -4.62
C GLU A 58 -15.38 -7.89 -3.49
N ALA A 59 -14.68 -9.02 -3.57
CA ALA A 59 -14.70 -10.04 -2.52
C ALA A 59 -14.22 -9.49 -1.17
N VAL A 60 -13.18 -8.64 -1.17
CA VAL A 60 -12.69 -7.98 0.05
C VAL A 60 -13.74 -7.03 0.61
N VAL A 61 -14.32 -6.16 -0.23
CA VAL A 61 -15.33 -5.19 0.20
C VAL A 61 -16.59 -5.90 0.74
N GLN A 62 -17.06 -6.93 0.06
CA GLN A 62 -18.22 -7.71 0.52
C GLN A 62 -17.96 -8.43 1.84
N LEU A 63 -16.75 -8.97 2.03
CA LEU A 63 -16.37 -9.57 3.31
C LEU A 63 -16.36 -8.54 4.44
N LEU A 64 -15.79 -7.36 4.23
CA LEU A 64 -15.77 -6.28 5.22
C LEU A 64 -17.21 -5.88 5.62
N LYS A 65 -18.11 -5.77 4.66
CA LYS A 65 -19.54 -5.47 4.90
C LYS A 65 -20.23 -6.62 5.67
N SER A 66 -20.06 -7.87 5.23
CA SER A 66 -20.71 -9.04 5.83
C SER A 66 -20.26 -9.29 7.28
N GLU A 67 -19.00 -9.01 7.58
CA GLU A 67 -18.47 -9.11 8.93
C GLU A 67 -18.81 -7.90 9.81
N ALA A 68 -19.53 -6.91 9.31
CA ALA A 68 -19.78 -5.64 9.99
C ALA A 68 -18.48 -5.08 10.63
N ALA A 69 -17.41 -5.03 9.83
CA ALA A 69 -16.12 -4.56 10.28
C ALA A 69 -16.22 -3.07 10.61
N THR A 70 -16.05 -2.72 11.88
CA THR A 70 -16.10 -1.33 12.37
C THR A 70 -14.73 -0.65 12.31
N ASN A 71 -13.66 -1.43 12.11
CA ASN A 71 -12.33 -0.89 11.95
C ASN A 71 -12.23 -0.01 10.70
N PRO A 72 -11.54 1.13 10.75
CA PRO A 72 -11.16 1.85 9.55
C PRO A 72 -10.34 0.94 8.61
N VAL A 73 -10.59 1.01 7.32
CA VAL A 73 -9.92 0.14 6.33
C VAL A 73 -9.31 0.98 5.23
N ARG A 74 -8.11 0.61 4.79
CA ARG A 74 -7.52 1.07 3.52
C ARG A 74 -7.18 -0.13 2.65
N LEU A 75 -7.46 0.00 1.37
CA LEU A 75 -6.99 -0.95 0.37
C LEU A 75 -5.73 -0.41 -0.30
N LEU A 76 -4.77 -1.30 -0.58
CA LEU A 76 -3.56 -0.93 -1.28
C LEU A 76 -3.23 -1.97 -2.34
N SER A 77 -2.64 -1.54 -3.46
CA SER A 77 -2.24 -2.45 -4.53
C SER A 77 -1.18 -1.83 -5.44
N PHE A 78 -0.30 -2.70 -5.99
CA PHE A 78 0.53 -2.39 -7.15
C PHE A 78 -0.26 -2.43 -8.45
N ASP A 79 -1.31 -3.24 -8.49
CA ASP A 79 -2.23 -3.33 -9.60
C ASP A 79 -3.35 -2.31 -9.42
N TRP A 80 -3.17 -1.13 -10.02
CA TRP A 80 -4.09 -0.01 -9.87
C TRP A 80 -5.49 -0.29 -10.45
N ARG A 81 -5.63 -1.34 -11.29
CA ARG A 81 -6.94 -1.75 -11.82
C ARG A 81 -7.92 -2.17 -10.70
N ALA A 82 -7.40 -2.77 -9.61
CA ALA A 82 -8.22 -3.06 -8.43
C ALA A 82 -8.67 -1.80 -7.71
N LEU A 83 -7.79 -0.79 -7.64
CA LEU A 83 -8.07 0.46 -6.95
C LEU A 83 -9.01 1.36 -7.75
N THR A 84 -8.82 1.49 -9.07
CA THR A 84 -9.72 2.27 -9.93
C THR A 84 -11.12 1.66 -9.95
N TYR A 85 -11.25 0.33 -9.96
CA TYR A 85 -12.55 -0.33 -9.77
C TYR A 85 -13.23 0.10 -8.46
N CYS A 86 -12.45 0.17 -7.34
CA CYS A 86 -13.01 0.64 -6.07
C CYS A 86 -13.37 2.13 -6.09
N LEU A 87 -12.62 2.99 -6.79
CA LEU A 87 -13.00 4.40 -6.96
C LEU A 87 -14.37 4.55 -7.61
N ASP A 88 -14.64 3.74 -8.63
CA ASP A 88 -15.88 3.79 -9.40
C ASP A 88 -17.07 3.19 -8.66
N THR A 89 -16.84 2.16 -7.81
CA THR A 89 -17.91 1.35 -7.20
C THR A 89 -18.07 1.54 -5.71
N HIS A 90 -17.01 1.99 -5.03
CA HIS A 90 -16.90 2.13 -3.56
C HIS A 90 -16.14 3.42 -3.20
N SER A 91 -16.66 4.58 -3.64
CA SER A 91 -15.99 5.89 -3.59
C SER A 91 -15.50 6.34 -2.21
N ASP A 92 -16.08 5.80 -1.13
CA ASP A 92 -15.71 6.15 0.25
C ASP A 92 -14.51 5.35 0.78
N MET A 93 -14.02 4.36 0.00
CA MET A 93 -12.90 3.51 0.42
C MET A 93 -11.56 4.24 0.25
N PRO A 94 -10.78 4.44 1.31
CA PRO A 94 -9.44 4.99 1.17
C PRO A 94 -8.50 4.01 0.44
N LEU A 95 -7.83 4.48 -0.64
CA LEU A 95 -7.04 3.66 -1.55
C LEU A 95 -5.61 4.15 -1.63
N ILE A 96 -4.63 3.28 -1.35
CA ILE A 96 -3.20 3.58 -1.43
C ILE A 96 -2.62 2.98 -2.71
N PHE A 97 -2.16 3.83 -3.61
CA PHE A 97 -1.55 3.47 -4.88
C PHE A 97 -0.07 3.12 -4.65
N LEU A 98 0.26 1.83 -4.65
CA LEU A 98 1.64 1.38 -4.49
C LEU A 98 2.43 1.56 -5.80
N SER A 99 3.69 1.99 -5.68
CA SER A 99 4.57 2.16 -6.83
C SER A 99 6.02 1.81 -6.57
N THR A 100 6.67 1.30 -7.62
CA THR A 100 8.12 1.07 -7.64
C THR A 100 8.64 1.20 -9.07
N ALA A 101 9.76 1.91 -9.23
CA ALA A 101 10.44 2.13 -10.52
C ALA A 101 11.50 1.07 -10.83
N GLY A 102 11.66 0.03 -9.99
CA GLY A 102 12.75 -0.93 -10.18
C GLY A 102 12.51 -2.28 -9.53
N GLY A 103 13.43 -3.22 -9.79
CA GLY A 103 13.35 -4.57 -9.28
C GLY A 103 12.44 -5.50 -10.09
N LYS A 104 12.02 -6.60 -9.47
CA LYS A 104 11.16 -7.61 -10.13
C LYS A 104 9.73 -7.13 -10.36
N THR A 105 9.32 -6.06 -9.72
CA THR A 105 7.96 -5.51 -9.79
C THR A 105 8.05 -4.03 -10.14
N ASN A 106 8.62 -3.70 -11.32
CA ASN A 106 8.56 -2.34 -11.84
C ASN A 106 7.15 -2.11 -12.42
N ASN A 107 6.23 -1.63 -11.59
CA ASN A 107 4.87 -1.37 -12.05
C ASN A 107 4.72 -0.03 -12.78
N LEU A 108 5.66 0.90 -12.63
CA LEU A 108 5.62 2.20 -13.32
C LEU A 108 5.98 2.08 -14.80
N GLN A 109 6.96 1.23 -15.15
CA GLN A 109 7.47 1.03 -16.50
C GLN A 109 7.84 2.35 -17.24
N GLN A 110 8.29 3.37 -16.47
CA GLN A 110 8.68 4.68 -17.01
C GLN A 110 9.71 4.55 -18.13
N GLY A 111 9.54 5.31 -19.21
CA GLY A 111 10.37 5.27 -20.39
C GLY A 111 10.12 4.07 -21.30
N GLN A 112 9.10 3.24 -21.03
CA GLN A 112 8.65 2.18 -21.91
C GLN A 112 7.51 2.69 -22.79
N PRO A 113 7.38 2.22 -24.06
CA PRO A 113 6.28 2.65 -24.91
C PRO A 113 4.91 2.24 -24.36
N GLY A 114 4.02 3.22 -24.17
CA GLY A 114 2.62 3.03 -23.82
C GLY A 114 2.38 2.79 -22.33
N ALA A 115 1.10 2.76 -21.97
CA ALA A 115 0.65 2.62 -20.59
C ALA A 115 1.11 1.32 -19.94
N SER A 116 1.57 1.40 -18.70
CA SER A 116 1.88 0.22 -17.91
C SER A 116 0.62 -0.62 -17.68
N PRO A 117 0.67 -1.95 -17.87
CA PRO A 117 -0.47 -2.84 -17.61
C PRO A 117 -0.90 -2.84 -16.12
N TRP A 118 -0.06 -2.34 -15.24
CA TRP A 118 -0.32 -2.22 -13.80
C TRP A 118 -1.11 -0.97 -13.42
N LEU A 119 -1.06 0.10 -14.23
CA LEU A 119 -1.53 1.43 -13.87
C LEU A 119 -2.93 1.76 -14.40
N ALA A 120 -3.76 0.74 -14.67
CA ALA A 120 -5.14 0.92 -15.13
C ALA A 120 -5.28 1.79 -16.40
N GLY A 121 -4.35 1.64 -17.34
CA GLY A 121 -4.34 2.42 -18.59
C GLY A 121 -3.59 3.76 -18.52
N VAL A 122 -3.03 4.09 -17.37
CA VAL A 122 -2.20 5.30 -17.22
C VAL A 122 -0.78 5.03 -17.74
N ASP A 123 -0.31 5.91 -18.62
CA ASP A 123 1.11 6.04 -18.98
C ASP A 123 1.75 7.07 -18.07
N ILE A 124 2.74 6.65 -17.27
CA ILE A 124 3.41 7.56 -16.34
C ILE A 124 4.18 8.67 -17.05
N ASP A 125 4.62 8.42 -18.28
CA ASP A 125 5.38 9.38 -19.07
C ASP A 125 4.51 10.56 -19.54
N ASP A 126 3.18 10.39 -19.66
CA ASP A 126 2.23 11.47 -19.93
C ASP A 126 2.17 12.49 -18.78
N TYR A 127 2.62 12.09 -17.59
CA TYR A 127 2.72 12.95 -16.39
C TYR A 127 4.15 13.41 -16.11
N GLY A 128 5.04 13.28 -17.09
CA GLY A 128 6.47 13.60 -16.93
C GLY A 128 7.18 12.71 -15.90
N GLY A 129 6.71 11.48 -15.70
CA GLY A 129 7.22 10.55 -14.70
C GLY A 129 6.72 10.80 -13.28
N SER A 130 5.82 11.78 -13.07
CA SER A 130 5.28 12.11 -11.75
C SER A 130 4.16 11.15 -11.33
N VAL A 131 4.46 10.28 -10.38
CA VAL A 131 3.48 9.37 -9.78
C VAL A 131 2.38 10.12 -9.03
N PRO A 132 2.66 11.18 -8.23
CA PRO A 132 1.62 11.98 -7.60
C PRO A 132 0.62 12.56 -8.59
N ARG A 133 1.06 13.13 -9.72
CA ARG A 133 0.14 13.66 -10.75
C ARG A 133 -0.73 12.58 -11.38
N ALA A 134 -0.16 11.43 -11.66
CA ALA A 134 -0.90 10.29 -12.19
C ALA A 134 -1.97 9.81 -11.20
N ILE A 135 -1.64 9.71 -9.90
CA ILE A 135 -2.61 9.36 -8.85
C ILE A 135 -3.70 10.42 -8.73
N GLN A 136 -3.35 11.71 -8.76
CA GLN A 136 -4.32 12.80 -8.72
C GLN A 136 -5.30 12.75 -9.89
N SER A 137 -4.83 12.46 -11.10
CA SER A 137 -5.68 12.35 -12.30
C SER A 137 -6.74 11.26 -12.20
N LEU A 138 -6.46 10.21 -11.42
CA LEU A 138 -7.40 9.13 -11.09
C LEU A 138 -8.31 9.48 -9.89
N GLY A 139 -8.13 10.63 -9.23
CA GLY A 139 -8.87 10.97 -8.01
C GLY A 139 -8.30 10.34 -6.73
N GLY A 140 -7.13 9.72 -6.79
CA GLY A 140 -6.44 9.13 -5.63
C GLY A 140 -5.89 10.20 -4.68
N ARG A 141 -5.72 9.82 -3.40
CA ARG A 141 -5.23 10.71 -2.34
C ARG A 141 -4.08 10.13 -1.51
N PHE A 142 -3.71 8.88 -1.75
CA PHE A 142 -2.68 8.21 -0.95
C PHE A 142 -1.71 7.49 -1.87
N TRP A 143 -0.44 7.77 -1.71
CA TRP A 143 0.66 7.20 -2.48
C TRP A 143 1.56 6.35 -1.59
N GLY A 144 1.83 5.11 -1.99
CA GLY A 144 2.77 4.20 -1.35
C GLY A 144 4.01 3.94 -2.21
N PRO A 145 5.03 4.81 -2.17
CA PRO A 145 6.27 4.62 -2.93
C PRO A 145 7.23 3.63 -2.27
N TYR A 146 8.10 3.01 -3.09
CA TYR A 146 9.27 2.34 -2.57
C TYR A 146 10.25 3.36 -2.00
N PHE A 147 10.58 3.25 -0.71
CA PHE A 147 11.27 4.28 0.07
C PHE A 147 12.66 4.65 -0.43
N LYS A 148 13.40 3.71 -1.10
CA LYS A 148 14.77 3.99 -1.55
C LYS A 148 14.83 4.95 -2.73
N SER A 149 13.80 5.02 -3.55
CA SER A 149 13.71 5.92 -4.69
C SER A 149 12.96 7.22 -4.38
N LEU A 150 12.43 7.37 -3.16
CA LEU A 150 11.67 8.55 -2.76
C LEU A 150 12.60 9.73 -2.44
N THR A 151 12.29 10.90 -3.02
CA THR A 151 12.99 12.16 -2.80
C THR A 151 12.12 13.18 -2.07
N SER A 152 12.75 14.19 -1.45
CA SER A 152 12.04 15.28 -0.77
C SER A 152 11.16 16.08 -1.73
N ASP A 153 11.61 16.31 -2.96
CA ASP A 153 10.86 17.04 -3.98
C ASP A 153 9.57 16.31 -4.36
N GLN A 154 9.63 14.98 -4.44
CA GLN A 154 8.45 14.15 -4.70
C GLN A 154 7.44 14.17 -3.55
N VAL A 155 7.91 14.22 -2.30
CA VAL A 155 7.04 14.38 -1.12
C VAL A 155 6.37 15.74 -1.15
N GLN A 156 7.12 16.82 -1.44
CA GLN A 156 6.57 18.17 -1.56
C GLN A 156 5.57 18.29 -2.71
N GLU A 157 5.87 17.70 -3.88
CA GLU A 157 4.94 17.64 -5.01
C GLU A 157 3.64 16.92 -4.62
N ALA A 158 3.73 15.76 -3.97
CA ALA A 158 2.57 15.00 -3.52
C ALA A 158 1.71 15.83 -2.56
N HIS A 159 2.32 16.46 -1.57
CA HIS A 159 1.61 17.34 -0.62
C HIS A 159 0.97 18.54 -1.32
N GLY A 160 1.66 19.18 -2.28
CA GLY A 160 1.10 20.26 -3.09
C GLY A 160 -0.13 19.86 -3.91
N LEU A 161 -0.27 18.56 -4.21
CA LEU A 161 -1.41 17.96 -4.90
C LEU A 161 -2.47 17.38 -3.94
N GLY A 162 -2.28 17.52 -2.61
CA GLY A 162 -3.18 16.98 -1.60
C GLY A 162 -3.07 15.45 -1.42
N ILE A 163 -1.92 14.86 -1.80
CA ILE A 163 -1.65 13.42 -1.69
C ILE A 163 -0.75 13.17 -0.48
N GLN A 164 -1.17 12.25 0.39
CA GLN A 164 -0.37 11.75 1.51
C GLN A 164 0.58 10.64 1.05
N VAL A 165 1.78 10.56 1.66
CA VAL A 165 2.89 9.70 1.22
C VAL A 165 3.23 8.67 2.29
N PHE A 166 3.11 7.37 1.94
CA PHE A 166 3.25 6.22 2.83
C PHE A 166 4.32 5.24 2.33
N PRO A 167 5.62 5.55 2.44
CA PRO A 167 6.70 4.71 1.92
C PRO A 167 6.79 3.34 2.61
N TRP A 168 7.19 2.32 1.85
CA TRP A 168 7.30 0.91 2.24
C TRP A 168 8.61 0.29 1.77
N THR A 169 9.14 -0.80 2.31
CA THR A 169 9.00 -1.28 3.69
C THR A 169 10.28 -0.88 4.41
N VAL A 170 10.17 -0.06 5.43
CA VAL A 170 11.30 0.65 6.05
C VAL A 170 11.59 0.04 7.41
N ASP A 171 12.65 -0.75 7.53
CA ASP A 171 12.99 -1.47 8.76
C ASP A 171 14.26 -0.92 9.45
N ASP A 172 15.07 -0.13 8.72
CA ASP A 172 16.26 0.51 9.24
C ASP A 172 15.96 1.84 9.93
N ILE A 173 16.64 2.12 11.05
CA ILE A 173 16.39 3.31 11.87
C ILE A 173 16.81 4.60 11.15
N ASP A 174 17.92 4.58 10.41
CA ASP A 174 18.43 5.78 9.73
C ASP A 174 17.55 6.11 8.51
N ASP A 175 17.04 5.09 7.79
CA ASP A 175 16.03 5.28 6.77
C ASP A 175 14.71 5.84 7.36
N MET A 176 14.27 5.35 8.53
CA MET A 176 13.11 5.91 9.23
C MET A 176 13.31 7.39 9.56
N ARG A 177 14.45 7.76 10.13
CA ARG A 177 14.78 9.17 10.44
C ARG A 177 14.75 10.04 9.19
N ARG A 178 15.45 9.62 8.13
CA ARG A 178 15.48 10.31 6.84
C ARG A 178 14.07 10.59 6.30
N LEU A 179 13.20 9.60 6.32
CA LEU A 179 11.83 9.73 5.81
C LEU A 179 10.96 10.64 6.70
N ILE A 180 11.13 10.55 8.03
CA ILE A 180 10.46 11.48 8.96
C ILE A 180 10.90 12.92 8.69
N ASP A 181 12.22 13.14 8.45
CA ASP A 181 12.77 14.48 8.14
C ASP A 181 12.31 14.98 6.76
N MET A 182 11.98 14.08 5.82
CA MET A 182 11.34 14.42 4.54
C MET A 182 9.87 14.82 4.70
N GLY A 183 9.25 14.57 5.85
CA GLY A 183 7.87 14.92 6.14
C GLY A 183 6.83 13.93 5.61
N VAL A 184 7.17 12.64 5.43
CA VAL A 184 6.18 11.63 5.02
C VAL A 184 5.09 11.46 6.08
N ASP A 185 3.87 11.12 5.64
CA ASP A 185 2.69 11.07 6.52
C ASP A 185 2.59 9.76 7.33
N CYS A 186 3.16 8.68 6.82
CA CYS A 186 3.21 7.38 7.48
C CYS A 186 4.44 6.60 7.01
N ILE A 187 4.85 5.57 7.74
CA ILE A 187 5.91 4.63 7.34
C ILE A 187 5.39 3.21 7.50
N ILE A 188 5.41 2.43 6.42
CA ILE A 188 5.09 1.01 6.45
C ILE A 188 6.37 0.24 6.82
N THR A 189 6.32 -0.52 7.93
CA THR A 189 7.48 -1.20 8.50
C THR A 189 7.12 -2.56 9.12
N ASN A 190 8.07 -3.50 9.10
CA ASN A 190 8.01 -4.73 9.90
C ASN A 190 8.55 -4.52 11.33
N ARG A 191 9.08 -3.32 11.64
CA ARG A 191 9.69 -2.96 12.93
C ARG A 191 8.99 -1.78 13.57
N PRO A 192 7.68 -1.91 13.90
CA PRO A 192 6.92 -0.85 14.56
C PRO A 192 7.51 -0.46 15.93
N ASP A 193 8.19 -1.39 16.60
CA ASP A 193 8.95 -1.15 17.83
C ASP A 193 10.02 -0.04 17.64
N ARG A 194 10.77 -0.09 16.54
CA ARG A 194 11.81 0.90 16.20
C ARG A 194 11.21 2.26 15.87
N LEU A 195 10.17 2.27 15.03
CA LEU A 195 9.50 3.50 14.62
C LEU A 195 8.86 4.22 15.81
N LEU A 196 8.15 3.48 16.67
CA LEU A 196 7.53 4.05 17.87
C LEU A 196 8.56 4.63 18.85
N ALA A 197 9.73 3.98 18.99
CA ALA A 197 10.81 4.51 19.81
C ALA A 197 11.40 5.82 19.28
N LEU A 198 11.41 6.02 17.95
CA LEU A 198 11.84 7.28 17.32
C LEU A 198 10.82 8.41 17.54
N ILE A 199 9.55 8.13 17.33
CA ILE A 199 8.48 9.14 17.44
C ILE A 199 8.29 9.62 18.88
N LYS A 200 8.41 8.73 19.88
CA LYS A 200 8.28 9.09 21.30
C LYS A 200 9.42 9.97 21.84
N ARG A 201 10.53 10.05 21.13
CA ARG A 201 11.71 10.86 21.53
C ARG A 201 11.72 12.28 20.93
N ARG A 202 10.76 12.58 20.06
CA ARG A 202 10.51 13.90 19.47
C ARG A 202 9.40 14.63 20.24
#